data_b5ea8168e3370928b8c257a9b981f096
#
_entry.id   b5ea8168e3370928b8c257a9b981f096
#
_cell.length_a   1.000
_cell.length_b   1.000
_cell.length_c   1.000
_cell.angle_alpha   90.00
_cell.angle_beta   90.00
_cell.angle_gamma   90.00
#
_symmetry.space_group_name_H-M   'P 1'
#
loop_
_entity.id
_entity.type
_entity.pdbx_description
1 polymer ?
#
loop_
_entity_poly.entity_id
_entity_poly.type
_entity_poly.pdbx_seq_one_letter_code
_entity_poly.pdbx_strand_id
1 'polypeptide(L)'
;MNLLKATGTIGGLTLISRFAGLARDMLMATYVGAGMASDAFQIAWRLPNLFRALFAEGAFAAVFVPMFNRTLAEGDKEEDGTGRAKAIEFAGQVLSALLPFLIIFTVIMIACAGQIVLAMTGGFPDGGPEKYALAVQLTQITFPYLALISVVSLLGGILNSFNRFWVNAAAPILLNICMIVALIFFRGDNQVETARTQAIAVTVSGVLQLIWLWWSCRAAGVKLKIGFPRLTPKVKQMLWLIGPAAIGQGAIQFNLFISTSLAARYLQEGAISYLYYADRLNQLPLGLIGIGVGTAILPTLSRQIGGGAEDVAKHTQNRAMELALYLALPAAVALIISAVPIVRGVFQHGEFLAKDTVGTAAVLMAFSFGVPAYVLIKVLTPGFYARQDTKTPVRLAIASMLVNLGLNLFFILYLNQGVVSIAISTAIAAWVNVILLYAVLHRRGQFQFDARFVNKSWRILLAALVMGIALWFANPFLAPYVTGGLLQRILVLSVLVGGGMAVYILASFLFRAYTIGELKAAFRRKPAPTPATPES
;
A
#
# COMPACT_ATOMS: atom_id res chain seq x y z
N MET A 1 12.70 9.11 -23.37
CA MET A 1 11.24 8.88 -23.18
C MET A 1 10.67 10.03 -22.35
N ASN A 2 9.56 10.64 -22.77
CA ASN A 2 9.02 11.80 -22.08
C ASN A 2 8.58 11.40 -20.65
N LEU A 3 9.07 12.07 -19.59
CA LEU A 3 8.82 11.76 -18.19
C LEU A 3 7.32 11.61 -17.89
N LEU A 4 6.49 12.43 -18.55
CA LEU A 4 5.03 12.36 -18.48
C LEU A 4 4.45 11.02 -18.99
N LYS A 5 5.02 10.50 -20.08
CA LYS A 5 4.59 9.22 -20.65
C LYS A 5 4.98 8.06 -19.74
N ALA A 6 6.16 8.13 -19.10
CA ALA A 6 6.59 7.14 -18.11
C ALA A 6 5.69 7.14 -16.87
N THR A 7 5.40 8.31 -16.31
CA THR A 7 4.53 8.45 -15.13
C THR A 7 3.11 7.98 -15.43
N GLY A 8 2.57 8.31 -16.61
CA GLY A 8 1.25 7.84 -17.05
C GLY A 8 1.19 6.31 -17.19
N THR A 9 2.23 5.69 -17.76
CA THR A 9 2.31 4.24 -17.91
C THR A 9 2.41 3.53 -16.57
N ILE A 10 3.26 4.00 -15.66
CA ILE A 10 3.39 3.44 -14.30
C ILE A 10 2.07 3.58 -13.55
N GLY A 11 1.44 4.76 -13.57
CA GLY A 11 0.15 5.00 -12.93
C GLY A 11 -0.96 4.10 -13.48
N GLY A 12 -1.04 3.94 -14.80
CA GLY A 12 -2.01 3.06 -15.45
C GLY A 12 -1.82 1.58 -15.08
N LEU A 13 -0.59 1.07 -15.13
CA LEU A 13 -0.28 -0.31 -14.72
C LEU A 13 -0.54 -0.54 -13.23
N THR A 14 -0.27 0.44 -12.37
CA THR A 14 -0.59 0.37 -10.95
C THR A 14 -2.10 0.27 -10.73
N LEU A 15 -2.91 1.04 -11.46
CA LEU A 15 -4.37 0.95 -11.39
C LEU A 15 -4.87 -0.42 -11.86
N ILE A 16 -4.38 -0.92 -12.99
CA ILE A 16 -4.71 -2.27 -13.49
C ILE A 16 -4.37 -3.32 -12.43
N SER A 17 -3.18 -3.24 -11.82
CA SER A 17 -2.78 -4.16 -10.75
C SER A 17 -3.72 -4.10 -9.54
N ARG A 18 -4.21 -2.92 -9.15
CA ARG A 18 -5.17 -2.76 -8.05
C ARG A 18 -6.52 -3.38 -8.36
N PHE A 19 -7.05 -3.17 -9.57
CA PHE A 19 -8.30 -3.81 -10.00
C PHE A 19 -8.15 -5.33 -10.11
N ALA A 20 -7.06 -5.82 -10.67
CA ALA A 20 -6.76 -7.25 -10.71
C ALA A 20 -6.64 -7.84 -9.29
N GLY A 21 -6.01 -7.09 -8.35
CA GLY A 21 -5.94 -7.45 -6.94
C GLY A 21 -7.31 -7.54 -6.29
N LEU A 22 -8.21 -6.59 -6.55
CA LEU A 22 -9.58 -6.63 -6.05
C LEU A 22 -10.36 -7.82 -6.62
N ALA A 23 -10.26 -8.08 -7.94
CA ALA A 23 -10.89 -9.23 -8.57
C ALA A 23 -10.41 -10.56 -7.98
N ARG A 24 -9.09 -10.69 -7.73
CA ARG A 24 -8.52 -11.84 -7.00
C ARG A 24 -9.13 -11.98 -5.60
N ASP A 25 -9.23 -10.88 -4.85
CA ASP A 25 -9.74 -10.91 -3.48
C ASP A 25 -11.24 -11.24 -3.45
N MET A 26 -12.02 -10.81 -4.45
CA MET A 26 -13.41 -11.23 -4.64
C MET A 26 -13.52 -12.75 -4.87
N LEU A 27 -12.68 -13.30 -5.75
CA LEU A 27 -12.66 -14.75 -5.99
C LEU A 27 -12.16 -15.52 -4.76
N MET A 28 -11.18 -14.99 -4.03
CA MET A 28 -10.71 -15.58 -2.79
C MET A 28 -11.82 -15.61 -1.73
N ALA A 29 -12.57 -14.52 -1.57
CA ALA A 29 -13.75 -14.48 -0.73
C ALA A 29 -14.80 -15.51 -1.15
N THR A 30 -15.05 -15.65 -2.47
CA THR A 30 -16.03 -16.59 -3.03
C THR A 30 -15.68 -18.05 -2.75
N TYR A 31 -14.41 -18.45 -2.89
CA TYR A 31 -14.01 -19.86 -2.85
C TYR A 31 -13.36 -20.29 -1.53
N VAL A 32 -12.82 -19.37 -0.74
CA VAL A 32 -12.15 -19.66 0.54
C VAL A 32 -12.91 -19.03 1.72
N GLY A 33 -13.65 -17.95 1.47
CA GLY A 33 -14.41 -17.26 2.52
C GLY A 33 -13.55 -16.43 3.46
N ALA A 34 -14.00 -16.33 4.71
CA ALA A 34 -13.34 -15.58 5.77
C ALA A 34 -13.22 -16.40 7.08
N GLY A 35 -12.99 -17.71 6.96
CA GLY A 35 -12.82 -18.65 8.06
C GLY A 35 -11.38 -19.14 8.22
N MET A 36 -11.24 -20.34 8.78
CA MET A 36 -9.98 -20.99 9.12
C MET A 36 -8.94 -20.97 7.99
N ALA A 37 -9.34 -21.38 6.77
CA ALA A 37 -8.44 -21.49 5.63
C ALA A 37 -7.94 -20.14 5.15
N SER A 38 -8.81 -19.13 5.13
CA SER A 38 -8.45 -17.75 4.77
C SER A 38 -7.50 -17.14 5.80
N ASP A 39 -7.79 -17.27 7.10
CA ASP A 39 -6.93 -16.77 8.17
C ASP A 39 -5.53 -17.41 8.13
N ALA A 40 -5.47 -18.74 7.95
CA ALA A 40 -4.20 -19.47 7.82
C ALA A 40 -3.39 -18.98 6.60
N PHE A 41 -4.08 -18.75 5.46
CA PHE A 41 -3.44 -18.20 4.26
C PHE A 41 -2.93 -16.77 4.49
N GLN A 42 -3.70 -15.91 5.14
CA GLN A 42 -3.28 -14.53 5.43
C GLN A 42 -2.04 -14.48 6.34
N ILE A 43 -1.95 -15.37 7.34
CA ILE A 43 -0.75 -15.50 8.18
C ILE A 43 0.44 -15.99 7.35
N ALA A 44 0.26 -17.05 6.57
CA ALA A 44 1.31 -17.61 5.73
C ALA A 44 1.85 -16.57 4.71
N TRP A 45 0.96 -15.75 4.14
CA TRP A 45 1.32 -14.71 3.20
C TRP A 45 1.95 -13.47 3.85
N ARG A 46 1.71 -13.24 5.15
CA ARG A 46 2.13 -12.02 5.84
C ARG A 46 3.64 -11.84 5.86
N LEU A 47 4.39 -12.88 6.21
CA LEU A 47 5.85 -12.80 6.30
C LEU A 47 6.52 -12.59 4.94
N PRO A 48 6.27 -13.41 3.90
CA PRO A 48 6.82 -13.16 2.58
C PRO A 48 6.51 -11.76 2.07
N ASN A 49 5.30 -11.26 2.31
CA ASN A 49 4.89 -9.92 1.90
C ASN A 49 5.56 -8.80 2.72
N LEU A 50 5.79 -8.99 4.01
CA LEU A 50 6.55 -8.07 4.85
C LEU A 50 7.98 -7.92 4.34
N PHE A 51 8.66 -9.04 4.09
CA PHE A 51 10.01 -9.02 3.55
C PHE A 51 10.06 -8.46 2.12
N ARG A 52 9.06 -8.76 1.29
CA ARG A 52 8.92 -8.14 -0.03
C ARG A 52 8.85 -6.61 0.07
N ALA A 53 8.04 -6.08 0.97
CA ALA A 53 7.90 -4.64 1.17
C ALA A 53 9.19 -4.00 1.70
N LEU A 54 9.92 -4.69 2.59
CA LEU A 54 11.20 -4.22 3.12
C LEU A 54 12.32 -4.25 2.08
N PHE A 55 12.49 -5.38 1.40
CA PHE A 55 13.59 -5.59 0.47
C PHE A 55 13.26 -5.09 -0.94
N ALA A 56 12.10 -5.45 -1.49
CA ALA A 56 11.79 -5.20 -2.89
C ALA A 56 11.36 -3.76 -3.19
N GLU A 57 10.55 -3.16 -2.33
CA GLU A 57 9.97 -1.83 -2.54
C GLU A 57 10.63 -0.75 -1.68
N GLY A 58 11.34 -1.15 -0.64
CA GLY A 58 11.87 -0.25 0.40
C GLY A 58 13.39 -0.08 0.36
N ALA A 59 14.05 -0.64 1.37
CA ALA A 59 15.46 -0.37 1.69
C ALA A 59 16.42 -0.78 0.57
N PHE A 60 16.21 -1.95 -0.05
CA PHE A 60 17.11 -2.43 -1.10
C PHE A 60 17.07 -1.53 -2.33
N ALA A 61 15.88 -1.22 -2.86
CA ALA A 61 15.75 -0.36 -4.03
C ALA A 61 16.26 1.06 -3.76
N ALA A 62 16.02 1.61 -2.56
CA ALA A 62 16.48 2.93 -2.15
C ALA A 62 18.02 3.06 -2.09
N VAL A 63 18.75 1.96 -1.87
CA VAL A 63 20.21 1.94 -1.82
C VAL A 63 20.81 1.46 -3.12
N PHE A 64 20.29 0.37 -3.68
CA PHE A 64 20.85 -0.24 -4.88
C PHE A 64 20.75 0.67 -6.12
N VAL A 65 19.57 1.25 -6.39
CA VAL A 65 19.35 2.05 -7.61
C VAL A 65 20.25 3.29 -7.68
N PRO A 66 20.42 4.11 -6.62
CA PRO A 66 21.37 5.21 -6.63
C PRO A 66 22.83 4.76 -6.81
N MET A 67 23.26 3.66 -6.16
CA MET A 67 24.61 3.15 -6.30
C MET A 67 24.87 2.62 -7.71
N PHE A 68 23.91 1.93 -8.31
CA PHE A 68 23.98 1.45 -9.69
C PHE A 68 24.08 2.63 -10.67
N ASN A 69 23.21 3.64 -10.53
CA ASN A 69 23.22 4.83 -11.39
C ASN A 69 24.49 5.67 -11.22
N ARG A 70 25.02 5.75 -9.99
CA ARG A 70 26.32 6.41 -9.74
C ARG A 70 27.45 5.66 -10.44
N THR A 71 27.51 4.33 -10.34
CA THR A 71 28.53 3.52 -11.04
C THR A 71 28.41 3.65 -12.56
N LEU A 72 27.18 3.74 -13.09
CA LEU A 72 26.94 4.00 -14.50
C LEU A 72 27.51 5.36 -14.92
N ALA A 73 27.20 6.43 -14.18
CA ALA A 73 27.62 7.79 -14.48
C ALA A 73 29.13 8.03 -14.27
N GLU A 74 29.76 7.37 -13.28
CA GLU A 74 31.20 7.45 -13.03
C GLU A 74 31.99 6.85 -14.20
N GLY A 75 31.56 5.68 -14.70
CA GLY A 75 32.22 5.04 -15.81
C GLY A 75 31.95 5.68 -17.19
N ASP A 76 30.85 6.43 -17.35
CA ASP A 76 30.59 7.20 -18.57
C ASP A 76 31.45 8.48 -18.66
N LYS A 77 32.02 8.95 -17.55
CA LYS A 77 32.99 10.06 -17.52
C LYS A 77 34.44 9.66 -17.84
N GLU A 78 34.76 8.39 -17.66
CA GLU A 78 36.01 7.83 -18.13
C GLU A 78 35.90 7.65 -19.65
N GLU A 79 36.89 8.15 -20.44
CA GLU A 79 36.85 8.20 -21.92
C GLU A 79 36.58 6.85 -22.61
N ASP A 80 36.58 5.74 -21.88
CA ASP A 80 36.39 4.38 -22.39
C ASP A 80 34.93 3.92 -22.58
N GLY A 81 33.92 4.69 -22.19
CA GLY A 81 32.50 4.28 -22.29
C GLY A 81 32.16 3.00 -21.49
N THR A 82 32.94 2.67 -20.47
CA THR A 82 32.80 1.42 -19.68
C THR A 82 31.76 1.45 -18.57
N GLY A 83 31.09 2.58 -18.37
CA GLY A 83 30.13 2.80 -17.27
C GLY A 83 29.04 1.74 -17.21
N ARG A 84 28.49 1.38 -18.37
CA ARG A 84 27.47 0.33 -18.47
C ARG A 84 28.01 -1.04 -18.05
N ALA A 85 29.21 -1.39 -18.47
CA ALA A 85 29.86 -2.67 -18.15
C ALA A 85 30.14 -2.77 -16.63
N LYS A 86 30.72 -1.70 -16.04
CA LYS A 86 31.02 -1.61 -14.60
C LYS A 86 29.73 -1.67 -13.74
N ALA A 87 28.64 -1.02 -14.16
CA ALA A 87 27.36 -1.08 -13.47
C ALA A 87 26.74 -2.49 -13.54
N ILE A 88 26.78 -3.15 -14.70
CA ILE A 88 26.31 -4.54 -14.85
C ILE A 88 27.17 -5.50 -14.03
N GLU A 89 28.47 -5.31 -13.99
CA GLU A 89 29.37 -6.09 -13.13
C GLU A 89 29.03 -5.93 -11.65
N PHE A 90 28.83 -4.69 -11.17
CA PHE A 90 28.38 -4.41 -9.81
C PHE A 90 27.05 -5.13 -9.50
N ALA A 91 26.06 -5.06 -10.40
CA ALA A 91 24.80 -5.77 -10.23
C ALA A 91 24.99 -7.31 -10.19
N GLY A 92 25.90 -7.86 -10.98
CA GLY A 92 26.28 -9.27 -10.94
C GLY A 92 26.93 -9.66 -9.61
N GLN A 93 27.82 -8.83 -9.07
CA GLN A 93 28.42 -9.04 -7.74
C GLN A 93 27.38 -9.00 -6.63
N VAL A 94 26.43 -8.05 -6.68
CA VAL A 94 25.30 -7.96 -5.74
C VAL A 94 24.44 -9.21 -5.82
N LEU A 95 24.07 -9.64 -7.02
CA LEU A 95 23.27 -10.85 -7.23
C LEU A 95 23.99 -12.09 -6.70
N SER A 96 25.29 -12.22 -6.98
CA SER A 96 26.11 -13.35 -6.51
C SER A 96 26.23 -13.43 -5.00
N ALA A 97 26.24 -12.28 -4.29
CA ALA A 97 26.25 -12.24 -2.84
C ALA A 97 24.85 -12.46 -2.25
N LEU A 98 23.80 -11.96 -2.92
CA LEU A 98 22.42 -12.01 -2.45
C LEU A 98 21.83 -13.43 -2.56
N LEU A 99 22.08 -14.14 -3.66
CA LEU A 99 21.49 -15.46 -3.92
C LEU A 99 21.77 -16.49 -2.82
N PRO A 100 23.01 -16.75 -2.38
CA PRO A 100 23.27 -17.72 -1.30
C PRO A 100 22.58 -17.31 0.00
N PHE A 101 22.61 -16.01 0.33
CA PHE A 101 21.93 -15.48 1.50
C PHE A 101 20.42 -15.76 1.44
N LEU A 102 19.77 -15.46 0.32
CA LEU A 102 18.33 -15.67 0.14
C LEU A 102 17.96 -17.16 0.20
N ILE A 103 18.77 -18.03 -0.40
CA ILE A 103 18.54 -19.47 -0.38
C ILE A 103 18.65 -20.00 1.05
N ILE A 104 19.75 -19.69 1.74
CA ILE A 104 19.98 -20.13 3.14
C ILE A 104 18.88 -19.58 4.03
N PHE A 105 18.56 -18.30 3.93
CA PHE A 105 17.49 -17.67 4.69
C PHE A 105 16.14 -18.35 4.45
N THR A 106 15.79 -18.61 3.19
CA THR A 106 14.54 -19.28 2.81
C THR A 106 14.48 -20.70 3.40
N VAL A 107 15.57 -21.47 3.31
CA VAL A 107 15.64 -22.82 3.87
C VAL A 107 15.47 -22.78 5.39
N ILE A 108 16.15 -21.88 6.09
CA ILE A 108 16.00 -21.69 7.53
C ILE A 108 14.55 -21.34 7.89
N MET A 109 13.94 -20.40 7.17
CA MET A 109 12.56 -19.97 7.43
C MET A 109 11.54 -21.09 7.16
N ILE A 110 11.76 -21.92 6.15
CA ILE A 110 10.93 -23.11 5.88
C ILE A 110 11.10 -24.14 7.02
N ALA A 111 12.33 -24.40 7.44
CA ALA A 111 12.59 -25.33 8.55
C ALA A 111 12.00 -24.84 9.87
N CYS A 112 12.03 -23.54 10.11
CA CYS A 112 11.49 -22.88 11.31
C CYS A 112 10.03 -22.43 11.18
N ALA A 113 9.32 -22.83 10.12
CA ALA A 113 7.97 -22.31 9.84
C ALA A 113 7.00 -22.55 11.01
N GLY A 114 7.08 -23.73 11.67
CA GLY A 114 6.28 -24.02 12.85
C GLY A 114 6.52 -23.02 13.99
N GLN A 115 7.78 -22.82 14.35
CA GLN A 115 8.15 -21.89 15.43
C GLN A 115 7.74 -20.45 15.12
N ILE A 116 7.87 -20.05 13.86
CA ILE A 116 7.50 -18.71 13.40
C ILE A 116 5.98 -18.51 13.49
N VAL A 117 5.21 -19.45 12.96
CA VAL A 117 3.74 -19.41 13.06
C VAL A 117 3.28 -19.44 14.50
N LEU A 118 3.90 -20.30 15.36
CA LEU A 118 3.61 -20.33 16.80
C LEU A 118 3.91 -18.98 17.46
N ALA A 119 5.05 -18.38 17.18
CA ALA A 119 5.42 -17.08 17.72
C ALA A 119 4.46 -15.98 17.30
N MET A 120 3.96 -16.02 16.06
CA MET A 120 2.98 -15.05 15.56
C MET A 120 1.60 -15.24 16.17
N THR A 121 1.12 -16.49 16.24
CA THR A 121 -0.31 -16.79 16.45
C THR A 121 -0.61 -17.37 17.84
N GLY A 122 0.42 -17.76 18.60
CA GLY A 122 0.22 -18.50 19.84
C GLY A 122 -0.39 -19.89 19.63
N GLY A 123 -0.33 -20.41 18.39
CA GLY A 123 -0.91 -21.70 18.01
C GLY A 123 -2.40 -21.63 17.61
N PHE A 124 -2.94 -20.44 17.42
CA PHE A 124 -4.37 -20.19 17.14
C PHE A 124 -5.29 -20.80 18.21
N PRO A 125 -5.41 -20.18 19.38
CA PRO A 125 -6.26 -20.70 20.46
C PRO A 125 -7.72 -20.89 20.07
N ASP A 126 -8.17 -20.16 19.04
CA ASP A 126 -9.55 -20.19 18.49
C ASP A 126 -9.80 -21.33 17.51
N GLY A 127 -8.79 -21.74 16.72
CA GLY A 127 -8.95 -22.66 15.58
C GLY A 127 -8.27 -24.02 15.76
N GLY A 128 -7.60 -24.22 16.87
CA GLY A 128 -6.98 -25.49 17.23
C GLY A 128 -5.80 -25.94 16.35
N PRO A 129 -5.36 -27.20 16.51
CA PRO A 129 -4.17 -27.73 15.86
C PRO A 129 -4.29 -27.80 14.32
N GLU A 130 -5.48 -27.93 13.78
CA GLU A 130 -5.70 -28.01 12.32
C GLU A 130 -5.38 -26.69 11.62
N LYS A 131 -5.87 -25.57 12.17
CA LYS A 131 -5.58 -24.22 11.66
C LYS A 131 -4.09 -23.92 11.72
N TYR A 132 -3.44 -24.30 12.83
CA TYR A 132 -2.01 -24.15 13.00
C TYR A 132 -1.21 -24.96 11.98
N ALA A 133 -1.53 -26.26 11.82
CA ALA A 133 -0.86 -27.14 10.88
C ALA A 133 -1.01 -26.63 9.43
N LEU A 134 -2.20 -26.17 9.07
CA LEU A 134 -2.45 -25.55 7.77
C LEU A 134 -1.60 -24.29 7.57
N ALA A 135 -1.57 -23.38 8.55
CA ALA A 135 -0.78 -22.15 8.45
C ALA A 135 0.72 -22.44 8.29
N VAL A 136 1.25 -23.45 9.00
CA VAL A 136 2.65 -23.90 8.86
C VAL A 136 2.90 -24.41 7.44
N GLN A 137 2.04 -25.30 6.93
CA GLN A 137 2.17 -25.84 5.58
C GLN A 137 2.11 -24.74 4.51
N LEU A 138 1.15 -23.83 4.60
CA LEU A 138 1.01 -22.72 3.66
C LEU A 138 2.22 -21.77 3.73
N THR A 139 2.77 -21.55 4.92
CA THR A 139 3.99 -20.75 5.13
C THR A 139 5.19 -21.39 4.41
N GLN A 140 5.38 -22.70 4.55
CA GLN A 140 6.45 -23.43 3.86
C GLN A 140 6.33 -23.30 2.33
N ILE A 141 5.11 -23.36 1.79
CA ILE A 141 4.84 -23.24 0.35
C ILE A 141 5.09 -21.81 -0.15
N THR A 142 4.73 -20.78 0.61
CA THR A 142 4.84 -19.38 0.19
C THR A 142 6.22 -18.77 0.39
N PHE A 143 7.04 -19.29 1.29
CA PHE A 143 8.34 -18.71 1.63
C PHE A 143 9.33 -18.61 0.46
N PRO A 144 9.42 -19.58 -0.49
CA PRO A 144 10.27 -19.45 -1.67
C PRO A 144 10.00 -18.20 -2.51
N TYR A 145 8.77 -17.69 -2.49
CA TYR A 145 8.42 -16.43 -3.15
C TYR A 145 9.31 -15.26 -2.70
N LEU A 146 9.75 -15.25 -1.45
CA LEU A 146 10.63 -14.19 -0.93
C LEU A 146 11.95 -14.11 -1.70
N ALA A 147 12.62 -15.25 -1.90
CA ALA A 147 13.87 -15.27 -2.65
C ALA A 147 13.66 -14.82 -4.11
N LEU A 148 12.59 -15.30 -4.74
CA LEU A 148 12.24 -14.96 -6.11
C LEU A 148 11.98 -13.46 -6.28
N ILE A 149 11.12 -12.88 -5.42
CA ILE A 149 10.74 -11.47 -5.51
C ILE A 149 11.90 -10.52 -5.17
N SER A 150 12.85 -10.94 -4.33
CA SER A 150 14.04 -10.17 -4.03
C SER A 150 14.95 -10.04 -5.27
N VAL A 151 15.12 -11.12 -6.03
CA VAL A 151 15.84 -11.08 -7.31
C VAL A 151 15.07 -10.27 -8.36
N VAL A 152 13.75 -10.43 -8.43
CA VAL A 152 12.87 -9.62 -9.29
C VAL A 152 13.05 -8.13 -9.01
N SER A 153 13.18 -7.74 -7.74
CA SER A 153 13.41 -6.35 -7.35
C SER A 153 14.76 -5.81 -7.83
N LEU A 154 15.82 -6.61 -7.71
CA LEU A 154 17.13 -6.25 -8.26
C LEU A 154 17.04 -5.99 -9.77
N LEU A 155 16.44 -6.93 -10.51
CA LEU A 155 16.27 -6.81 -11.97
C LEU A 155 15.39 -5.61 -12.34
N GLY A 156 14.32 -5.37 -11.57
CA GLY A 156 13.45 -4.21 -11.71
C GLY A 156 14.20 -2.89 -11.49
N GLY A 157 15.08 -2.82 -10.50
CA GLY A 157 15.95 -1.67 -10.24
C GLY A 157 16.88 -1.38 -11.42
N ILE A 158 17.49 -2.41 -12.01
CA ILE A 158 18.33 -2.30 -13.21
C ILE A 158 17.51 -1.77 -14.40
N LEU A 159 16.34 -2.37 -14.65
CA LEU A 159 15.46 -1.95 -15.76
C LEU A 159 14.97 -0.52 -15.61
N ASN A 160 14.67 -0.09 -14.38
CA ASN A 160 14.29 1.29 -14.07
C ASN A 160 15.45 2.26 -14.38
N SER A 161 16.70 1.89 -14.07
CA SER A 161 17.89 2.69 -14.40
C SER A 161 18.11 2.82 -15.91
N PHE A 162 17.66 1.84 -16.70
CA PHE A 162 17.63 1.91 -18.16
C PHE A 162 16.33 2.46 -18.76
N ASN A 163 15.52 3.18 -17.96
CA ASN A 163 14.24 3.80 -18.37
C ASN A 163 13.17 2.80 -18.87
N ARG A 164 13.24 1.53 -18.49
CA ARG A 164 12.24 0.49 -18.80
C ARG A 164 11.29 0.25 -17.63
N PHE A 165 10.68 1.33 -17.13
CA PHE A 165 9.83 1.32 -15.92
C PHE A 165 8.60 0.42 -16.02
N TRP A 166 8.01 0.29 -17.21
CA TRP A 166 6.78 -0.46 -17.43
C TRP A 166 6.91 -1.95 -17.08
N VAL A 167 8.08 -2.54 -17.30
CA VAL A 167 8.34 -3.97 -17.04
C VAL A 167 8.19 -4.27 -15.55
N ASN A 168 8.82 -3.45 -14.73
CA ASN A 168 8.76 -3.59 -13.27
C ASN A 168 7.36 -3.27 -12.73
N ALA A 169 6.70 -2.24 -13.28
CA ALA A 169 5.34 -1.87 -12.90
C ALA A 169 4.28 -2.94 -13.27
N ALA A 170 4.55 -3.77 -14.29
CA ALA A 170 3.67 -4.86 -14.69
C ALA A 170 3.84 -6.14 -13.84
N ALA A 171 4.95 -6.33 -13.14
CA ALA A 171 5.24 -7.54 -12.37
C ALA A 171 4.15 -7.90 -11.33
N PRO A 172 3.56 -6.97 -10.56
CA PRO A 172 2.47 -7.29 -9.65
C PRO A 172 1.18 -7.77 -10.35
N ILE A 173 0.98 -7.42 -11.63
CA ILE A 173 -0.17 -7.91 -12.41
C ILE A 173 -0.04 -9.42 -12.63
N LEU A 174 1.18 -9.92 -12.90
CA LEU A 174 1.42 -11.36 -13.05
C LEU A 174 1.05 -12.15 -11.78
N LEU A 175 1.37 -11.63 -10.58
CA LEU A 175 0.94 -12.24 -9.33
C LEU A 175 -0.58 -12.39 -9.28
N ASN A 176 -1.31 -11.32 -9.57
CA ASN A 176 -2.76 -11.34 -9.52
C ASN A 176 -3.35 -12.29 -10.58
N ILE A 177 -2.81 -12.28 -11.79
CA ILE A 177 -3.25 -13.20 -12.87
C ILE A 177 -3.03 -14.65 -12.46
N CYS A 178 -1.85 -15.00 -11.94
CA CYS A 178 -1.57 -16.39 -11.50
C CYS A 178 -2.55 -16.85 -10.42
N MET A 179 -2.81 -16.01 -9.43
CA MET A 179 -3.75 -16.32 -8.36
C MET A 179 -5.20 -16.42 -8.86
N ILE A 180 -5.62 -15.55 -9.79
CA ILE A 180 -6.95 -15.61 -10.42
C ILE A 180 -7.10 -16.90 -11.24
N VAL A 181 -6.11 -17.23 -12.06
CA VAL A 181 -6.10 -18.47 -12.87
C VAL A 181 -6.18 -19.70 -11.96
N ALA A 182 -5.44 -19.69 -10.85
CA ALA A 182 -5.47 -20.78 -9.88
C ALA A 182 -6.86 -20.91 -9.24
N LEU A 183 -7.54 -19.82 -8.89
CA LEU A 183 -8.90 -19.84 -8.32
C LEU A 183 -9.96 -20.32 -9.32
N ILE A 184 -9.79 -20.03 -10.60
CA ILE A 184 -10.79 -20.39 -11.62
C ILE A 184 -10.60 -21.82 -12.09
N PHE A 185 -9.36 -22.24 -12.36
CA PHE A 185 -9.07 -23.48 -13.07
C PHE A 185 -8.47 -24.59 -12.19
N PHE A 186 -7.87 -24.25 -11.04
CA PHE A 186 -7.12 -25.17 -10.20
C PHE A 186 -7.58 -25.17 -8.73
N ARG A 187 -8.78 -24.66 -8.46
CA ARG A 187 -9.33 -24.72 -7.10
C ARG A 187 -9.51 -26.16 -6.65
N GLY A 188 -9.30 -26.41 -5.36
CA GLY A 188 -9.59 -27.72 -4.76
C GLY A 188 -11.08 -27.92 -4.48
N ASP A 189 -11.43 -29.10 -4.01
CA ASP A 189 -12.80 -29.48 -3.69
C ASP A 189 -13.32 -28.81 -2.40
N ASN A 190 -12.41 -28.28 -1.58
CA ASN A 190 -12.73 -27.59 -0.35
C ASN A 190 -11.87 -26.33 -0.14
N GLN A 191 -12.19 -25.54 0.90
CA GLN A 191 -11.52 -24.27 1.22
C GLN A 191 -10.02 -24.47 1.52
N VAL A 192 -9.65 -25.56 2.21
CA VAL A 192 -8.27 -25.87 2.60
C VAL A 192 -7.41 -26.17 1.38
N GLU A 193 -7.91 -26.99 0.45
CA GLU A 193 -7.21 -27.31 -0.79
C GLU A 193 -7.10 -26.09 -1.70
N THR A 194 -8.15 -25.28 -1.77
CA THR A 194 -8.11 -24.01 -2.51
C THR A 194 -7.08 -23.06 -1.91
N ALA A 195 -6.95 -22.97 -0.58
CA ALA A 195 -5.91 -22.18 0.06
C ALA A 195 -4.50 -22.70 -0.23
N ARG A 196 -4.30 -24.04 -0.30
CA ARG A 196 -3.02 -24.66 -0.72
C ARG A 196 -2.68 -24.29 -2.17
N THR A 197 -3.65 -24.41 -3.08
CA THR A 197 -3.47 -24.01 -4.48
C THR A 197 -3.10 -22.52 -4.59
N GLN A 198 -3.70 -21.66 -3.77
CA GLN A 198 -3.32 -20.25 -3.72
C GLN A 198 -1.88 -20.03 -3.22
N ALA A 199 -1.45 -20.75 -2.21
CA ALA A 199 -0.06 -20.69 -1.73
C ALA A 199 0.94 -21.12 -2.82
N ILE A 200 0.62 -22.17 -3.58
CA ILE A 200 1.40 -22.62 -4.73
C ILE A 200 1.40 -21.54 -5.83
N ALA A 201 0.24 -20.96 -6.14
CA ALA A 201 0.12 -19.91 -7.15
C ALA A 201 0.97 -18.68 -6.83
N VAL A 202 1.10 -18.31 -5.55
CA VAL A 202 1.99 -17.25 -5.08
C VAL A 202 3.44 -17.57 -5.48
N THR A 203 3.92 -18.75 -5.16
CA THR A 203 5.31 -19.16 -5.47
C THR A 203 5.56 -19.29 -6.97
N VAL A 204 4.61 -19.89 -7.70
CA VAL A 204 4.65 -19.96 -9.18
C VAL A 204 4.68 -18.57 -9.81
N SER A 205 3.91 -17.64 -9.28
CA SER A 205 3.93 -16.25 -9.76
C SER A 205 5.31 -15.60 -9.60
N GLY A 206 6.01 -15.90 -8.51
CA GLY A 206 7.39 -15.44 -8.28
C GLY A 206 8.36 -15.96 -9.35
N VAL A 207 8.22 -17.22 -9.72
CA VAL A 207 9.01 -17.83 -10.81
C VAL A 207 8.71 -17.13 -12.14
N LEU A 208 7.43 -16.93 -12.47
CA LEU A 208 7.04 -16.26 -13.72
C LEU A 208 7.50 -14.79 -13.76
N GLN A 209 7.41 -14.06 -12.63
CA GLN A 209 7.95 -12.71 -12.53
C GLN A 209 9.45 -12.70 -12.73
N LEU A 210 10.18 -13.65 -12.16
CA LEU A 210 11.62 -13.77 -12.33
C LEU A 210 11.99 -14.04 -13.80
N ILE A 211 11.32 -14.98 -14.46
CA ILE A 211 11.53 -15.29 -15.87
C ILE A 211 11.25 -14.04 -16.74
N TRP A 212 10.13 -13.36 -16.48
CA TRP A 212 9.73 -12.14 -17.18
C TRP A 212 10.79 -11.02 -17.10
N LEU A 213 11.27 -10.72 -15.87
CA LEU A 213 12.25 -9.65 -15.68
C LEU A 213 13.65 -10.08 -16.17
N TRP A 214 14.02 -11.34 -15.99
CA TRP A 214 15.29 -11.87 -16.49
C TRP A 214 15.37 -11.77 -18.02
N TRP A 215 14.33 -12.21 -18.70
CA TRP A 215 14.21 -12.08 -20.14
C TRP A 215 14.24 -10.61 -20.60
N SER A 216 13.55 -9.74 -19.90
CA SER A 216 13.50 -8.29 -20.17
C SER A 216 14.87 -7.62 -19.97
N CYS A 217 15.66 -8.06 -18.98
CA CYS A 217 17.04 -7.62 -18.79
C CYS A 217 17.92 -8.06 -19.96
N ARG A 218 17.80 -9.32 -20.40
CA ARG A 218 18.54 -9.81 -21.56
C ARG A 218 18.18 -9.06 -22.84
N ALA A 219 16.90 -8.81 -23.07
CA ALA A 219 16.42 -8.00 -24.19
C ALA A 219 16.86 -6.52 -24.10
N ALA A 220 17.22 -6.04 -22.91
CA ALA A 220 17.86 -4.75 -22.69
C ALA A 220 19.38 -4.78 -22.88
N GLY A 221 19.97 -5.92 -23.24
CA GLY A 221 21.43 -6.10 -23.36
C GLY A 221 22.16 -6.19 -22.02
N VAL A 222 21.42 -6.45 -20.92
CA VAL A 222 21.99 -6.66 -19.58
C VAL A 222 22.22 -8.15 -19.39
N LYS A 223 23.48 -8.57 -19.43
CA LYS A 223 23.89 -9.96 -19.20
C LYS A 223 24.58 -10.06 -17.84
N LEU A 224 23.80 -10.38 -16.80
CA LEU A 224 24.33 -10.58 -15.46
C LEU A 224 25.13 -11.88 -15.42
N LYS A 225 26.36 -11.80 -14.93
CA LYS A 225 27.19 -12.96 -14.63
C LYS A 225 27.08 -13.30 -13.16
N ILE A 226 26.63 -14.51 -12.86
CA ILE A 226 26.61 -15.04 -11.50
C ILE A 226 27.97 -15.70 -11.29
N GLY A 227 28.75 -15.16 -10.37
CA GLY A 227 30.07 -15.68 -10.01
C GLY A 227 30.09 -16.18 -8.56
N PHE A 228 31.30 -16.48 -8.08
CA PHE A 228 31.49 -16.81 -6.68
C PHE A 228 31.14 -15.57 -5.80
N PRO A 229 30.40 -15.74 -4.70
CA PRO A 229 29.99 -14.63 -3.84
C PRO A 229 31.22 -13.94 -3.24
N ARG A 230 31.42 -12.67 -3.61
CA ARG A 230 32.51 -11.84 -3.09
C ARG A 230 31.94 -10.57 -2.48
N LEU A 231 32.30 -10.30 -1.25
CA LEU A 231 31.94 -9.05 -0.56
C LEU A 231 32.93 -7.94 -0.98
N THR A 232 32.77 -7.42 -2.20
CA THR A 232 33.56 -6.28 -2.66
C THR A 232 33.26 -5.04 -1.81
N PRO A 233 34.17 -4.04 -1.75
CA PRO A 233 33.94 -2.82 -0.96
C PRO A 233 32.60 -2.14 -1.27
N LYS A 234 32.20 -2.07 -2.55
CA LYS A 234 30.90 -1.51 -2.97
C LYS A 234 29.71 -2.34 -2.46
N VAL A 235 29.79 -3.66 -2.51
CA VAL A 235 28.74 -4.58 -1.98
C VAL A 235 28.64 -4.44 -0.45
N LYS A 236 29.77 -4.39 0.25
CA LYS A 236 29.81 -4.19 1.70
C LYS A 236 29.20 -2.84 2.10
N GLN A 237 29.53 -1.77 1.38
CA GLN A 237 28.93 -0.46 1.58
C GLN A 237 27.42 -0.48 1.39
N MET A 238 26.93 -1.13 0.32
CA MET A 238 25.50 -1.30 0.06
C MET A 238 24.79 -2.00 1.21
N LEU A 239 25.32 -3.13 1.68
CA LEU A 239 24.75 -3.89 2.81
C LEU A 239 24.67 -3.06 4.08
N TRP A 240 25.69 -2.23 4.37
CA TRP A 240 25.69 -1.33 5.52
C TRP A 240 24.60 -0.25 5.42
N LEU A 241 24.34 0.26 4.22
CA LEU A 241 23.30 1.27 3.99
C LEU A 241 21.88 0.72 4.01
N ILE A 242 21.70 -0.59 3.68
CA ILE A 242 20.38 -1.24 3.70
C ILE A 242 19.82 -1.31 5.13
N GLY A 243 20.64 -1.56 6.16
CA GLY A 243 20.19 -1.70 7.54
C GLY A 243 19.36 -0.50 8.04
N PRO A 244 19.94 0.72 8.07
CA PRO A 244 19.19 1.93 8.44
C PRO A 244 17.97 2.21 7.56
N ALA A 245 18.07 1.96 6.26
CA ALA A 245 16.95 2.15 5.33
C ALA A 245 15.80 1.17 5.62
N ALA A 246 16.11 -0.09 5.98
CA ALA A 246 15.12 -1.09 6.36
C ALA A 246 14.38 -0.73 7.65
N ILE A 247 15.06 -0.18 8.63
CA ILE A 247 14.44 0.29 9.88
C ILE A 247 13.43 1.41 9.59
N GLY A 248 13.82 2.38 8.74
CA GLY A 248 12.95 3.50 8.39
C GLY A 248 11.67 3.08 7.64
N GLN A 249 11.79 2.12 6.71
CA GLN A 249 10.67 1.59 5.94
C GLN A 249 9.87 0.52 6.71
N GLY A 250 10.50 -0.13 7.68
CA GLY A 250 9.95 -1.26 8.41
C GLY A 250 8.85 -0.90 9.40
N ALA A 251 8.85 0.29 9.96
CA ALA A 251 7.94 0.65 11.05
C ALA A 251 6.46 0.39 10.71
N ILE A 252 6.01 0.76 9.50
CA ILE A 252 4.63 0.54 9.05
C ILE A 252 4.34 -0.96 8.93
N GLN A 253 5.28 -1.73 8.39
CA GLN A 253 5.12 -3.17 8.18
C GLN A 253 5.11 -3.92 9.51
N PHE A 254 5.93 -3.49 10.48
CA PHE A 254 5.92 -4.05 11.83
C PHE A 254 4.60 -3.78 12.56
N ASN A 255 4.00 -2.60 12.40
CA ASN A 255 2.69 -2.30 12.98
C ASN A 255 1.60 -3.25 12.45
N LEU A 256 1.56 -3.45 11.13
CA LEU A 256 0.63 -4.39 10.50
C LEU A 256 0.89 -5.85 10.94
N PHE A 257 2.15 -6.23 11.09
CA PHE A 257 2.53 -7.55 11.58
C PHE A 257 2.04 -7.78 13.01
N ILE A 258 2.30 -6.84 13.93
CA ILE A 258 1.88 -6.92 15.33
C ILE A 258 0.34 -6.97 15.43
N SER A 259 -0.38 -6.11 14.71
CA SER A 259 -1.84 -6.10 14.72
C SER A 259 -2.43 -7.43 14.24
N THR A 260 -1.85 -8.02 13.19
CA THR A 260 -2.27 -9.34 12.68
C THR A 260 -1.94 -10.45 13.68
N SER A 261 -0.79 -10.38 14.35
CA SER A 261 -0.39 -11.36 15.37
C SER A 261 -1.31 -11.29 16.60
N LEU A 262 -1.70 -10.09 17.04
CA LEU A 262 -2.66 -9.92 18.13
C LEU A 262 -4.04 -10.48 17.73
N ALA A 263 -4.49 -10.23 16.50
CA ALA A 263 -5.73 -10.80 16.00
C ALA A 263 -5.71 -12.33 16.00
N ALA A 264 -4.62 -12.93 15.52
CA ALA A 264 -4.45 -14.38 15.47
C ALA A 264 -4.41 -15.03 16.85
N ARG A 265 -3.90 -14.33 17.86
CA ARG A 265 -3.65 -14.87 19.20
C ARG A 265 -4.86 -14.72 20.15
N TYR A 266 -5.65 -13.65 19.98
CA TYR A 266 -6.65 -13.28 20.98
C TYR A 266 -8.07 -13.14 20.43
N LEU A 267 -8.24 -13.13 19.09
CA LEU A 267 -9.56 -12.91 18.49
C LEU A 267 -10.09 -14.20 17.85
N GLN A 268 -11.40 -14.20 17.60
CA GLN A 268 -12.12 -15.32 17.01
C GLN A 268 -11.72 -15.59 15.56
N GLU A 269 -12.03 -16.78 15.09
CA GLU A 269 -11.88 -17.19 13.69
C GLU A 269 -12.55 -16.20 12.73
N GLY A 270 -11.86 -15.91 11.63
CA GLY A 270 -12.28 -14.91 10.65
C GLY A 270 -11.76 -13.51 10.92
N ALA A 271 -11.28 -13.19 12.14
CA ALA A 271 -10.85 -11.85 12.48
C ALA A 271 -9.73 -11.31 11.57
N ILE A 272 -8.77 -12.15 11.22
CA ILE A 272 -7.65 -11.79 10.32
C ILE A 272 -8.19 -11.49 8.92
N SER A 273 -9.11 -12.32 8.46
CA SER A 273 -9.75 -12.18 7.15
C SER A 273 -10.62 -10.92 7.09
N TYR A 274 -11.38 -10.60 8.14
CA TYR A 274 -12.17 -9.35 8.20
C TYR A 274 -11.27 -8.11 8.12
N LEU A 275 -10.15 -8.09 8.84
CA LEU A 275 -9.16 -7.02 8.76
C LEU A 275 -8.60 -6.89 7.34
N TYR A 276 -8.28 -8.01 6.70
CA TYR A 276 -7.72 -8.03 5.35
C TYR A 276 -8.71 -7.49 4.32
N TYR A 277 -9.95 -8.01 4.27
CA TYR A 277 -10.94 -7.58 3.28
C TYR A 277 -11.40 -6.12 3.51
N ALA A 278 -11.54 -5.71 4.76
CA ALA A 278 -11.86 -4.31 5.09
C ALA A 278 -10.74 -3.35 4.67
N ASP A 279 -9.47 -3.71 4.95
CA ASP A 279 -8.31 -2.90 4.54
C ASP A 279 -8.23 -2.78 3.01
N ARG A 280 -8.58 -3.83 2.26
CA ARG A 280 -8.65 -3.76 0.79
C ARG A 280 -9.58 -2.68 0.27
N LEU A 281 -10.79 -2.61 0.80
CA LEU A 281 -11.76 -1.58 0.43
C LEU A 281 -11.30 -0.18 0.86
N ASN A 282 -10.72 -0.08 2.05
CA ASN A 282 -10.18 1.16 2.60
C ASN A 282 -9.01 1.70 1.76
N GLN A 283 -8.18 0.82 1.19
CA GLN A 283 -7.05 1.21 0.35
C GLN A 283 -7.45 1.74 -1.05
N LEU A 284 -8.66 1.48 -1.54
CA LEU A 284 -9.09 1.97 -2.86
C LEU A 284 -9.10 3.51 -2.93
N PRO A 285 -9.85 4.23 -2.07
CA PRO A 285 -9.80 5.69 -2.06
C PRO A 285 -8.42 6.24 -1.70
N LEU A 286 -7.71 5.62 -0.74
CA LEU A 286 -6.38 6.03 -0.33
C LEU A 286 -5.37 5.96 -1.48
N GLY A 287 -5.49 4.97 -2.34
CA GLY A 287 -4.63 4.81 -3.49
C GLY A 287 -4.85 5.87 -4.55
N LEU A 288 -6.10 6.18 -4.85
CA LEU A 288 -6.46 7.21 -5.83
C LEU A 288 -6.02 8.61 -5.37
N ILE A 289 -6.33 8.96 -4.12
CA ILE A 289 -6.02 10.27 -3.54
C ILE A 289 -4.50 10.41 -3.32
N GLY A 290 -3.86 9.36 -2.80
CA GLY A 290 -2.44 9.38 -2.46
C GLY A 290 -1.52 9.55 -3.66
N ILE A 291 -1.86 8.99 -4.82
CA ILE A 291 -1.12 9.19 -6.07
C ILE A 291 -1.26 10.63 -6.56
N GLY A 292 -2.49 11.19 -6.51
CA GLY A 292 -2.74 12.54 -7.02
C GLY A 292 -2.06 13.65 -6.19
N VAL A 293 -2.16 13.57 -4.87
CA VAL A 293 -1.68 14.65 -3.98
C VAL A 293 -0.22 14.41 -3.56
N GLY A 294 0.13 13.18 -3.18
CA GLY A 294 1.43 12.88 -2.59
C GLY A 294 2.61 13.04 -3.56
N THR A 295 2.42 12.71 -4.85
CA THR A 295 3.50 12.80 -5.85
C THR A 295 3.77 14.23 -6.32
N ALA A 296 2.76 15.10 -6.29
CA ALA A 296 2.88 16.47 -6.80
C ALA A 296 3.41 17.46 -5.76
N ILE A 297 3.13 17.21 -4.46
CA ILE A 297 3.40 18.21 -3.42
C ILE A 297 4.88 18.31 -3.05
N LEU A 298 5.61 17.20 -2.93
CA LEU A 298 7.01 17.21 -2.50
C LEU A 298 7.92 18.02 -3.43
N PRO A 299 7.94 17.81 -4.77
CA PRO A 299 8.77 18.60 -5.67
C PRO A 299 8.43 20.10 -5.64
N THR A 300 7.14 20.41 -5.45
CA THR A 300 6.67 21.80 -5.40
C THR A 300 7.15 22.49 -4.14
N LEU A 301 6.97 21.86 -2.97
CA LEU A 301 7.46 22.39 -1.69
C LEU A 301 8.99 22.52 -1.69
N SER A 302 9.72 21.51 -2.20
CA SER A 302 11.18 21.56 -2.25
C SER A 302 11.70 22.73 -3.07
N ARG A 303 11.07 23.05 -4.20
CA ARG A 303 11.43 24.22 -5.02
C ARG A 303 11.13 25.54 -4.30
N GLN A 304 9.97 25.65 -3.67
CA GLN A 304 9.54 26.87 -2.97
C GLN A 304 10.41 27.15 -1.76
N ILE A 305 10.67 26.14 -0.94
CA ILE A 305 11.50 26.24 0.26
C ILE A 305 12.98 26.48 -0.13
N GLY A 306 13.51 25.75 -1.11
CA GLY A 306 14.86 25.95 -1.63
C GLY A 306 15.08 27.32 -2.26
N GLY A 307 14.03 27.97 -2.75
CA GLY A 307 14.02 29.35 -3.25
C GLY A 307 13.73 30.41 -2.18
N GLY A 308 13.64 30.05 -0.88
CA GLY A 308 13.37 30.98 0.22
C GLY A 308 11.92 31.44 0.35
N ALA A 309 10.99 30.89 -0.44
CA ALA A 309 9.59 31.27 -0.46
C ALA A 309 8.73 30.47 0.56
N GLU A 310 9.09 30.51 1.84
CA GLU A 310 8.45 29.74 2.92
C GLU A 310 6.94 30.01 3.03
N ASP A 311 6.47 31.25 2.88
CA ASP A 311 5.05 31.58 2.99
C ASP A 311 4.25 31.02 1.81
N VAL A 312 4.85 31.00 0.61
CA VAL A 312 4.25 30.35 -0.56
C VAL A 312 4.15 28.84 -0.33
N ALA A 313 5.16 28.22 0.29
CA ALA A 313 5.15 26.82 0.64
C ALA A 313 4.04 26.49 1.65
N LYS A 314 3.85 27.30 2.71
CA LYS A 314 2.74 27.18 3.68
C LYS A 314 1.38 27.25 2.97
N HIS A 315 1.22 28.23 2.07
CA HIS A 315 -0.01 28.37 1.28
C HIS A 315 -0.26 27.15 0.38
N THR A 316 0.77 26.68 -0.33
CA THR A 316 0.68 25.50 -1.18
C THR A 316 0.29 24.25 -0.37
N GLN A 317 0.84 24.07 0.82
CA GLN A 317 0.53 22.95 1.70
C GLN A 317 -0.92 23.01 2.21
N ASN A 318 -1.43 24.20 2.57
CA ASN A 318 -2.85 24.40 2.91
C ASN A 318 -3.78 24.00 1.77
N ARG A 319 -3.47 24.44 0.52
CA ARG A 319 -4.29 24.06 -0.66
C ARG A 319 -4.26 22.57 -0.95
N ALA A 320 -3.09 21.92 -0.76
CA ALA A 320 -2.99 20.48 -0.90
C ALA A 320 -3.82 19.73 0.17
N MET A 321 -3.83 20.23 1.41
CA MET A 321 -4.67 19.66 2.47
C MET A 321 -6.16 19.87 2.22
N GLU A 322 -6.59 21.04 1.69
CA GLU A 322 -7.97 21.26 1.25
C GLU A 322 -8.40 20.22 0.21
N LEU A 323 -7.60 20.04 -0.85
CA LEU A 323 -7.89 19.07 -1.90
C LEU A 323 -7.91 17.63 -1.36
N ALA A 324 -6.97 17.32 -0.48
CA ALA A 324 -6.88 16.03 0.19
C ALA A 324 -8.15 15.71 1.00
N LEU A 325 -8.62 16.66 1.81
CA LEU A 325 -9.86 16.52 2.59
C LEU A 325 -11.10 16.50 1.69
N TYR A 326 -11.12 17.29 0.61
CA TYR A 326 -12.22 17.31 -0.35
C TYR A 326 -12.48 15.93 -0.98
N LEU A 327 -11.43 15.15 -1.17
CA LEU A 327 -11.54 13.79 -1.71
C LEU A 327 -11.70 12.72 -0.61
N ALA A 328 -11.03 12.89 0.54
CA ALA A 328 -10.98 11.88 1.60
C ALA A 328 -12.23 11.85 2.47
N LEU A 329 -12.81 13.01 2.82
CA LEU A 329 -13.98 13.07 3.69
C LEU A 329 -15.21 12.38 3.08
N PRO A 330 -15.62 12.66 1.82
CA PRO A 330 -16.75 11.95 1.23
C PRO A 330 -16.48 10.45 1.10
N ALA A 331 -15.26 10.04 0.77
CA ALA A 331 -14.90 8.64 0.71
C ALA A 331 -15.03 7.94 2.08
N ALA A 332 -14.56 8.60 3.16
CA ALA A 332 -14.72 8.09 4.52
C ALA A 332 -16.19 7.95 4.91
N VAL A 333 -16.99 9.00 4.71
CA VAL A 333 -18.43 8.99 5.04
C VAL A 333 -19.17 7.93 4.23
N ALA A 334 -18.89 7.80 2.93
CA ALA A 334 -19.50 6.77 2.08
C ALA A 334 -19.17 5.36 2.57
N LEU A 335 -17.91 5.09 2.91
CA LEU A 335 -17.47 3.79 3.44
C LEU A 335 -18.05 3.50 4.82
N ILE A 336 -18.27 4.52 5.67
CA ILE A 336 -18.91 4.34 6.99
C ILE A 336 -20.38 4.01 6.80
N ILE A 337 -21.12 4.83 6.07
CA ILE A 337 -22.57 4.71 5.94
C ILE A 337 -22.99 3.51 5.07
N SER A 338 -22.22 3.21 4.04
CA SER A 338 -22.54 2.16 3.07
C SER A 338 -21.64 0.93 3.20
N ALA A 339 -20.99 0.71 4.36
CA ALA A 339 -20.08 -0.42 4.56
C ALA A 339 -20.75 -1.76 4.27
N VAL A 340 -21.94 -2.00 4.80
CA VAL A 340 -22.67 -3.27 4.63
C VAL A 340 -23.02 -3.53 3.17
N PRO A 341 -23.69 -2.63 2.42
CA PRO A 341 -23.99 -2.86 1.01
C PRO A 341 -22.72 -2.98 0.15
N ILE A 342 -21.65 -2.24 0.45
CA ILE A 342 -20.38 -2.35 -0.27
C ILE A 342 -19.74 -3.73 -0.05
N VAL A 343 -19.57 -4.15 1.21
CA VAL A 343 -18.98 -5.46 1.53
C VAL A 343 -19.83 -6.59 0.97
N ARG A 344 -21.16 -6.50 1.11
CA ARG A 344 -22.10 -7.47 0.55
C ARG A 344 -21.96 -7.59 -0.96
N GLY A 345 -21.99 -6.47 -1.68
CA GLY A 345 -21.92 -6.46 -3.14
C GLY A 345 -20.58 -6.94 -3.68
N VAL A 346 -19.49 -6.67 -2.96
CA VAL A 346 -18.14 -7.05 -3.39
C VAL A 346 -17.78 -8.48 -2.99
N PHE A 347 -18.04 -8.90 -1.74
CA PHE A 347 -17.49 -10.13 -1.19
C PHE A 347 -18.52 -11.21 -0.85
N GLN A 348 -19.80 -10.88 -0.57
CA GLN A 348 -20.77 -11.87 -0.09
C GLN A 348 -21.22 -12.82 -1.21
N HIS A 349 -20.39 -13.84 -1.49
CA HIS A 349 -20.62 -14.88 -2.48
C HIS A 349 -20.00 -16.19 -2.01
N GLY A 350 -20.58 -17.32 -2.39
CA GLY A 350 -20.04 -18.64 -2.10
C GLY A 350 -19.78 -18.82 -0.60
N GLU A 351 -18.53 -19.04 -0.25
CA GLU A 351 -18.08 -19.29 1.11
C GLU A 351 -18.02 -18.05 2.02
N PHE A 352 -18.15 -16.84 1.46
CA PHE A 352 -18.21 -15.61 2.24
C PHE A 352 -19.66 -15.34 2.69
N LEU A 353 -19.95 -15.63 3.92
CA LEU A 353 -21.31 -15.66 4.46
C LEU A 353 -21.81 -14.28 4.94
N ALA A 354 -23.09 -14.20 5.30
CA ALA A 354 -23.68 -12.97 5.82
C ALA A 354 -23.03 -12.52 7.16
N LYS A 355 -22.60 -13.46 8.01
CA LYS A 355 -21.86 -13.15 9.25
C LYS A 355 -20.53 -12.45 8.94
N ASP A 356 -19.84 -12.87 7.89
CA ASP A 356 -18.56 -12.31 7.47
C ASP A 356 -18.73 -10.91 6.89
N THR A 357 -19.87 -10.67 6.23
CA THR A 357 -20.26 -9.33 5.77
C THR A 357 -20.40 -8.37 6.94
N VAL A 358 -21.09 -8.77 8.01
CA VAL A 358 -21.29 -7.92 9.20
C VAL A 358 -19.95 -7.64 9.89
N GLY A 359 -19.13 -8.68 10.10
CA GLY A 359 -17.81 -8.54 10.72
C GLY A 359 -16.89 -7.63 9.90
N THR A 360 -16.80 -7.88 8.58
CA THR A 360 -15.94 -7.08 7.68
C THR A 360 -16.45 -5.63 7.56
N ALA A 361 -17.76 -5.41 7.49
CA ALA A 361 -18.34 -4.07 7.41
C ALA A 361 -18.08 -3.26 8.68
N ALA A 362 -18.19 -3.86 9.87
CA ALA A 362 -17.88 -3.20 11.12
C ALA A 362 -16.41 -2.76 11.19
N VAL A 363 -15.49 -3.62 10.75
CA VAL A 363 -14.06 -3.29 10.64
C VAL A 363 -13.82 -2.18 9.60
N LEU A 364 -14.51 -2.24 8.45
CA LEU A 364 -14.41 -1.21 7.41
C LEU A 364 -14.87 0.16 7.92
N MET A 365 -16.00 0.22 8.64
CA MET A 365 -16.48 1.44 9.27
C MET A 365 -15.39 2.06 10.17
N ALA A 366 -14.80 1.24 11.03
CA ALA A 366 -13.75 1.69 11.96
C ALA A 366 -12.50 2.19 11.23
N PHE A 367 -11.98 1.46 10.22
CA PHE A 367 -10.86 1.93 9.41
C PHE A 367 -11.15 3.23 8.67
N SER A 368 -12.39 3.42 8.23
CA SER A 368 -12.78 4.58 7.42
C SER A 368 -12.71 5.89 8.17
N PHE A 369 -12.82 5.88 9.51
CA PHE A 369 -12.51 7.05 10.35
C PHE A 369 -11.04 7.51 10.22
N GLY A 370 -10.14 6.61 9.86
CA GLY A 370 -8.73 6.90 9.63
C GLY A 370 -8.43 7.45 8.23
N VAL A 371 -9.32 7.32 7.24
CA VAL A 371 -9.04 7.71 5.83
C VAL A 371 -8.58 9.16 5.71
N PRO A 372 -9.25 10.16 6.29
CA PRO A 372 -8.78 11.54 6.22
C PRO A 372 -7.40 11.70 6.85
N ALA A 373 -7.14 11.04 7.98
CA ALA A 373 -5.85 11.11 8.65
C ALA A 373 -4.72 10.53 7.79
N TYR A 374 -4.93 9.36 7.18
CA TYR A 374 -3.92 8.75 6.27
C TYR A 374 -3.59 9.66 5.09
N VAL A 375 -4.57 10.35 4.55
CA VAL A 375 -4.35 11.29 3.43
C VAL A 375 -3.62 12.55 3.92
N LEU A 376 -4.00 13.09 5.08
CA LEU A 376 -3.32 14.25 5.68
C LEU A 376 -1.85 13.97 6.01
N ILE A 377 -1.51 12.77 6.51
CA ILE A 377 -0.11 12.36 6.72
C ILE A 377 0.70 12.48 5.43
N LYS A 378 0.13 12.07 4.28
CA LYS A 378 0.80 12.16 2.97
C LYS A 378 1.03 13.59 2.47
N VAL A 379 0.32 14.57 3.03
CA VAL A 379 0.50 16.00 2.73
C VAL A 379 1.44 16.68 3.73
N LEU A 380 1.38 16.30 5.02
CA LEU A 380 2.21 16.89 6.06
C LEU A 380 3.66 16.40 6.02
N THR A 381 3.87 15.10 5.77
CA THR A 381 5.21 14.49 5.74
C THR A 381 6.15 15.14 4.71
N PRO A 382 5.74 15.46 3.46
CA PRO A 382 6.54 16.22 2.51
C PRO A 382 7.02 17.57 3.01
N GLY A 383 6.30 18.21 3.93
CA GLY A 383 6.73 19.45 4.56
C GLY A 383 8.05 19.33 5.34
N PHE A 384 8.32 18.16 5.92
CA PHE A 384 9.61 17.84 6.55
C PHE A 384 10.66 17.46 5.51
N TYR A 385 10.31 16.59 4.56
CA TYR A 385 11.24 16.10 3.54
C TYR A 385 11.79 17.23 2.66
N ALA A 386 10.95 18.20 2.33
CA ALA A 386 11.36 19.39 1.58
C ALA A 386 12.41 20.25 2.33
N ARG A 387 12.47 20.11 3.67
CA ARG A 387 13.48 20.73 4.54
C ARG A 387 14.61 19.77 4.92
N GLN A 388 14.74 18.64 4.21
CA GLN A 388 15.74 17.58 4.46
C GLN A 388 15.65 16.93 5.85
N ASP A 389 14.53 17.11 6.57
CA ASP A 389 14.27 16.44 7.85
C ASP A 389 13.53 15.11 7.61
N THR A 390 14.29 14.05 7.44
CA THR A 390 13.73 12.70 7.32
C THR A 390 13.56 12.00 8.67
N LYS A 391 14.23 12.49 9.72
CA LYS A 391 14.26 11.84 11.04
C LYS A 391 13.00 12.11 11.85
N THR A 392 12.49 13.35 11.82
CA THR A 392 11.32 13.74 12.61
C THR A 392 10.07 12.95 12.22
N PRO A 393 9.66 12.85 10.93
CA PRO A 393 8.48 12.06 10.56
C PRO A 393 8.57 10.59 10.98
N VAL A 394 9.77 9.99 10.89
CA VAL A 394 9.98 8.59 11.31
C VAL A 394 9.80 8.44 12.83
N ARG A 395 10.34 9.36 13.63
CA ARG A 395 10.15 9.34 15.09
C ARG A 395 8.68 9.48 15.49
N LEU A 396 7.94 10.37 14.82
CA LEU A 396 6.53 10.59 15.08
C LEU A 396 5.68 9.38 14.62
N ALA A 397 6.05 8.74 13.52
CA ALA A 397 5.42 7.49 13.08
C ALA A 397 5.63 6.35 14.07
N ILE A 398 6.85 6.23 14.66
CA ILE A 398 7.14 5.24 15.72
C ILE A 398 6.32 5.56 16.97
N ALA A 399 6.23 6.80 17.40
CA ALA A 399 5.38 7.20 18.53
C ALA A 399 3.91 6.82 18.30
N SER A 400 3.38 7.11 17.11
CA SER A 400 2.04 6.73 16.70
C SER A 400 1.84 5.19 16.68
N MET A 401 2.85 4.45 16.24
CA MET A 401 2.83 2.97 16.28
C MET A 401 2.78 2.45 17.73
N LEU A 402 3.52 3.05 18.64
CA LEU A 402 3.46 2.67 20.07
C LEU A 402 2.09 2.98 20.68
N VAL A 403 1.46 4.10 20.30
CA VAL A 403 0.06 4.39 20.68
C VAL A 403 -0.88 3.33 20.12
N ASN A 404 -0.74 2.96 18.85
CA ASN A 404 -1.54 1.89 18.25
C ASN A 404 -1.40 0.57 19.02
N LEU A 405 -0.17 0.16 19.31
CA LEU A 405 0.11 -1.05 20.08
C LEU A 405 -0.51 -0.99 21.47
N GLY A 406 -0.34 0.11 22.19
CA GLY A 406 -0.91 0.32 23.53
C GLY A 406 -2.44 0.23 23.51
N LEU A 407 -3.09 0.87 22.52
CA LEU A 407 -4.54 0.81 22.35
C LEU A 407 -5.01 -0.61 21.99
N ASN A 408 -4.31 -1.31 21.08
CA ASN A 408 -4.64 -2.69 20.75
C ASN A 408 -4.59 -3.59 21.98
N LEU A 409 -3.52 -3.51 22.78
CA LEU A 409 -3.39 -4.28 24.03
C LEU A 409 -4.49 -3.91 25.02
N PHE A 410 -4.76 -2.63 25.20
CA PHE A 410 -5.79 -2.14 26.11
C PHE A 410 -7.19 -2.64 25.71
N PHE A 411 -7.58 -2.48 24.45
CA PHE A 411 -8.89 -2.91 23.98
C PHE A 411 -9.06 -4.44 23.99
N ILE A 412 -8.04 -5.18 23.56
CA ILE A 412 -8.12 -6.64 23.44
C ILE A 412 -8.01 -7.29 24.82
N LEU A 413 -6.97 -6.97 25.60
CA LEU A 413 -6.65 -7.68 26.83
C LEU A 413 -7.44 -7.17 28.05
N TYR A 414 -7.74 -5.87 28.10
CA TYR A 414 -8.42 -5.27 29.25
C TYR A 414 -9.91 -5.12 29.04
N LEU A 415 -10.35 -4.66 27.85
CA LEU A 415 -11.75 -4.46 27.54
C LEU A 415 -12.41 -5.64 26.82
N ASN A 416 -11.65 -6.70 26.50
CA ASN A 416 -12.12 -7.89 25.78
C ASN A 416 -12.91 -7.54 24.49
N GLN A 417 -12.49 -6.50 23.77
CA GLN A 417 -13.15 -6.05 22.55
C GLN A 417 -12.69 -6.92 21.36
N GLY A 418 -13.64 -7.15 20.43
CA GLY A 418 -13.39 -7.94 19.22
C GLY A 418 -12.54 -7.22 18.16
N VAL A 419 -12.54 -7.77 16.94
CA VAL A 419 -11.69 -7.34 15.81
C VAL A 419 -11.81 -5.86 15.43
N VAL A 420 -12.97 -5.24 15.66
CA VAL A 420 -13.22 -3.82 15.37
C VAL A 420 -12.26 -2.91 16.16
N SER A 421 -11.84 -3.34 17.35
CA SER A 421 -10.93 -2.56 18.20
C SER A 421 -9.57 -2.32 17.54
N ILE A 422 -9.05 -3.28 16.76
CA ILE A 422 -7.79 -3.12 16.01
C ILE A 422 -7.92 -2.02 14.97
N ALA A 423 -9.05 -1.98 14.27
CA ALA A 423 -9.33 -0.95 13.29
C ALA A 423 -9.49 0.45 13.93
N ILE A 424 -10.18 0.53 15.07
CA ILE A 424 -10.32 1.77 15.85
C ILE A 424 -8.96 2.26 16.33
N SER A 425 -8.15 1.38 16.93
CA SER A 425 -6.79 1.71 17.40
C SER A 425 -5.93 2.26 16.25
N THR A 426 -6.05 1.65 15.07
CA THR A 426 -5.30 2.06 13.88
C THR A 426 -5.77 3.44 13.39
N ALA A 427 -7.07 3.70 13.38
CA ALA A 427 -7.61 5.01 13.03
C ALA A 427 -7.20 6.10 14.03
N ILE A 428 -7.27 5.83 15.34
CA ILE A 428 -6.83 6.76 16.38
C ILE A 428 -5.34 7.06 16.24
N ALA A 429 -4.50 6.04 16.06
CA ALA A 429 -3.07 6.22 15.87
C ALA A 429 -2.73 7.06 14.64
N ALA A 430 -3.49 6.95 13.55
CA ALA A 430 -3.32 7.79 12.38
C ALA A 430 -3.63 9.27 12.69
N TRP A 431 -4.69 9.55 13.44
CA TRP A 431 -5.00 10.91 13.89
C TRP A 431 -3.95 11.45 14.86
N VAL A 432 -3.45 10.63 15.79
CA VAL A 432 -2.31 11.01 16.65
C VAL A 432 -1.11 11.40 15.81
N ASN A 433 -0.79 10.64 14.76
CA ASN A 433 0.32 10.99 13.85
C ASN A 433 0.09 12.33 13.14
N VAL A 434 -1.12 12.60 12.65
CA VAL A 434 -1.48 13.92 12.06
C VAL A 434 -1.25 15.05 13.06
N ILE A 435 -1.76 14.88 14.29
CA ILE A 435 -1.64 15.89 15.36
C ILE A 435 -0.16 16.14 15.68
N LEU A 436 0.62 15.09 15.82
CA LEU A 436 2.06 15.20 16.11
C LEU A 436 2.82 15.88 14.97
N LEU A 437 2.58 15.49 13.72
CA LEU A 437 3.20 16.12 12.54
C LEU A 437 2.85 17.61 12.46
N TYR A 438 1.57 17.93 12.63
CA TYR A 438 1.10 19.31 12.64
C TYR A 438 1.73 20.12 13.79
N ALA A 439 1.70 19.59 15.01
CA ALA A 439 2.22 20.27 16.19
C ALA A 439 3.72 20.61 16.06
N VAL A 440 4.52 19.70 15.51
CA VAL A 440 5.95 19.95 15.29
C VAL A 440 6.17 21.00 14.20
N LEU A 441 5.48 20.92 13.06
CA LEU A 441 5.57 21.93 12.01
C LEU A 441 5.13 23.31 12.49
N HIS A 442 4.05 23.36 13.28
CA HIS A 442 3.52 24.59 13.86
C HIS A 442 4.50 25.22 14.86
N ARG A 443 5.03 24.43 15.81
CA ARG A 443 6.01 24.91 16.80
C ARG A 443 7.29 25.44 16.17
N ARG A 444 7.67 24.90 15.01
CA ARG A 444 8.84 25.37 14.24
C ARG A 444 8.53 26.57 13.35
N GLY A 445 7.30 27.09 13.33
CA GLY A 445 6.86 28.17 12.44
C GLY A 445 6.82 27.79 10.95
N GLN A 446 6.95 26.48 10.65
CA GLN A 446 7.09 25.96 9.28
C GLN A 446 5.75 25.75 8.59
N PHE A 447 4.66 25.61 9.36
CA PHE A 447 3.31 25.43 8.83
C PHE A 447 2.26 25.91 9.83
N GLN A 448 1.19 26.54 9.30
CA GLN A 448 0.03 26.98 10.07
C GLN A 448 -1.20 26.88 9.18
N PHE A 449 -2.33 26.46 9.76
CA PHE A 449 -3.61 26.49 9.07
C PHE A 449 -4.02 27.93 8.78
N ASP A 450 -4.36 28.23 7.53
CA ASP A 450 -4.93 29.52 7.17
C ASP A 450 -6.47 29.53 7.40
N ALA A 451 -7.04 30.71 7.56
CA ALA A 451 -8.47 30.89 7.80
C ALA A 451 -9.32 30.29 6.67
N ARG A 452 -8.79 30.29 5.44
CA ARG A 452 -9.47 29.69 4.29
C ARG A 452 -9.54 28.17 4.43
N PHE A 453 -8.42 27.50 4.84
CA PHE A 453 -8.41 26.06 5.07
C PHE A 453 -9.45 25.65 6.11
N VAL A 454 -9.47 26.32 7.27
CA VAL A 454 -10.42 26.02 8.34
C VAL A 454 -11.86 26.16 7.86
N ASN A 455 -12.17 27.29 7.20
CA ASN A 455 -13.52 27.57 6.72
C ASN A 455 -13.96 26.59 5.60
N LYS A 456 -13.05 26.22 4.68
CA LYS A 456 -13.36 25.24 3.64
C LYS A 456 -13.49 23.83 4.18
N SER A 457 -12.64 23.43 5.13
CA SER A 457 -12.70 22.09 5.74
C SER A 457 -14.06 21.84 6.40
N TRP A 458 -14.61 22.84 7.10
CA TRP A 458 -15.96 22.74 7.68
C TRP A 458 -17.06 22.58 6.62
N ARG A 459 -16.98 23.36 5.54
CA ARG A 459 -17.94 23.26 4.43
C ARG A 459 -17.86 21.92 3.69
N ILE A 460 -16.66 21.40 3.51
CA ILE A 460 -16.40 20.08 2.93
C ILE A 460 -17.03 19.00 3.83
N LEU A 461 -16.86 19.11 5.15
CA LEU A 461 -17.44 18.18 6.11
C LEU A 461 -18.98 18.22 6.04
N LEU A 462 -19.59 19.41 6.00
CA LEU A 462 -21.05 19.54 5.86
C LEU A 462 -21.56 18.90 4.56
N ALA A 463 -20.87 19.14 3.44
CA ALA A 463 -21.24 18.53 2.17
C ALA A 463 -21.12 16.99 2.21
N ALA A 464 -20.08 16.47 2.85
CA ALA A 464 -19.91 15.02 3.05
C ALA A 464 -21.00 14.43 3.96
N LEU A 465 -21.41 15.15 5.01
CA LEU A 465 -22.50 14.71 5.89
C LEU A 465 -23.86 14.71 5.17
N VAL A 466 -24.15 15.71 4.33
CA VAL A 466 -25.38 15.70 3.50
C VAL A 466 -25.37 14.50 2.54
N MET A 467 -24.25 14.21 1.91
CA MET A 467 -24.09 12.98 1.12
C MET A 467 -24.33 11.73 1.98
N GLY A 468 -23.77 11.68 3.19
CA GLY A 468 -23.96 10.57 4.12
C GLY A 468 -25.43 10.35 4.46
N ILE A 469 -26.18 11.41 4.75
CA ILE A 469 -27.62 11.34 5.00
C ILE A 469 -28.36 10.80 3.79
N ALA A 470 -28.05 11.29 2.58
CA ALA A 470 -28.64 10.78 1.34
C ALA A 470 -28.34 9.28 1.12
N LEU A 471 -27.12 8.86 1.36
CA LEU A 471 -26.74 7.45 1.28
C LEU A 471 -27.44 6.60 2.34
N TRP A 472 -27.58 7.11 3.56
CA TRP A 472 -28.28 6.41 4.63
C TRP A 472 -29.74 6.11 4.26
N PHE A 473 -30.44 7.08 3.65
CA PHE A 473 -31.79 6.87 3.13
C PHE A 473 -31.82 5.97 1.87
N ALA A 474 -30.81 6.04 1.00
CA ALA A 474 -30.75 5.24 -0.22
C ALA A 474 -30.44 3.74 0.05
N ASN A 475 -29.65 3.44 1.07
CA ASN A 475 -29.19 2.09 1.37
C ASN A 475 -30.32 1.06 1.53
N PRO A 476 -31.42 1.30 2.29
CA PRO A 476 -32.51 0.33 2.41
C PRO A 476 -33.18 -0.02 1.07
N PHE A 477 -33.30 0.96 0.16
CA PHE A 477 -33.89 0.75 -1.16
C PHE A 477 -32.95 -0.02 -2.10
N LEU A 478 -31.64 0.14 -1.96
CA LEU A 478 -30.65 -0.52 -2.80
C LEU A 478 -30.25 -1.91 -2.27
N ALA A 479 -30.37 -2.15 -0.97
CA ALA A 479 -29.94 -3.39 -0.31
C ALA A 479 -30.51 -4.69 -0.92
N PRO A 480 -31.79 -4.77 -1.33
CA PRO A 480 -32.34 -5.98 -1.94
C PRO A 480 -31.68 -6.35 -3.28
N TYR A 481 -31.22 -5.34 -4.02
CA TYR A 481 -30.65 -5.52 -5.35
C TYR A 481 -29.13 -5.84 -5.33
N VAL A 482 -28.48 -5.70 -4.18
CA VAL A 482 -27.04 -6.00 -4.03
C VAL A 482 -26.74 -7.50 -4.05
N THR A 483 -27.74 -8.37 -3.85
CA THR A 483 -27.62 -9.84 -3.84
C THR A 483 -27.86 -10.50 -5.20
N GLY A 484 -28.18 -9.74 -6.22
CA GLY A 484 -28.45 -10.22 -7.57
C GLY A 484 -27.21 -10.73 -8.34
N GLY A 485 -27.34 -10.92 -9.66
CA GLY A 485 -26.21 -11.30 -10.51
C GLY A 485 -25.11 -10.24 -10.59
N LEU A 486 -23.94 -10.60 -11.10
CA LEU A 486 -22.77 -9.73 -11.17
C LEU A 486 -23.07 -8.34 -11.77
N LEU A 487 -23.78 -8.32 -12.91
CA LEU A 487 -24.13 -7.06 -13.57
C LEU A 487 -25.01 -6.17 -12.69
N GLN A 488 -26.01 -6.76 -12.03
CA GLN A 488 -26.91 -6.04 -11.13
C GLN A 488 -26.14 -5.41 -9.95
N ARG A 489 -25.20 -6.14 -9.36
CA ARG A 489 -24.35 -5.64 -8.27
C ARG A 489 -23.47 -4.48 -8.72
N ILE A 490 -22.82 -4.61 -9.89
CA ILE A 490 -22.01 -3.53 -10.47
C ILE A 490 -22.89 -2.30 -10.69
N LEU A 491 -24.09 -2.45 -11.23
CA LEU A 491 -25.02 -1.34 -11.44
C LEU A 491 -25.42 -0.68 -10.11
N VAL A 492 -25.82 -1.49 -9.12
CA VAL A 492 -26.25 -0.97 -7.81
C VAL A 492 -25.11 -0.24 -7.10
N LEU A 493 -23.90 -0.83 -7.06
CA LEU A 493 -22.74 -0.16 -6.47
C LEU A 493 -22.35 1.09 -7.25
N SER A 494 -22.48 1.08 -8.58
CA SER A 494 -22.23 2.27 -9.41
C SER A 494 -23.25 3.38 -9.14
N VAL A 495 -24.52 3.04 -8.96
CA VAL A 495 -25.57 4.00 -8.57
C VAL A 495 -25.33 4.54 -7.17
N LEU A 496 -24.93 3.70 -6.23
CA LEU A 496 -24.64 4.11 -4.85
C LEU A 496 -23.44 5.07 -4.82
N VAL A 497 -22.33 4.71 -5.46
CA VAL A 497 -21.11 5.55 -5.48
C VAL A 497 -21.32 6.80 -6.35
N GLY A 498 -21.89 6.64 -7.55
CA GLY A 498 -22.13 7.75 -8.48
C GLY A 498 -23.20 8.72 -7.97
N GLY A 499 -24.29 8.20 -7.42
CA GLY A 499 -25.34 8.99 -6.77
C GLY A 499 -24.83 9.75 -5.55
N GLY A 500 -24.06 9.08 -4.68
CA GLY A 500 -23.40 9.73 -3.55
C GLY A 500 -22.47 10.84 -4.00
N MET A 501 -21.64 10.59 -5.01
CA MET A 501 -20.73 11.60 -5.57
C MET A 501 -21.50 12.80 -6.16
N ALA A 502 -22.59 12.56 -6.88
CA ALA A 502 -23.43 13.62 -7.41
C ALA A 502 -24.02 14.50 -6.29
N VAL A 503 -24.58 13.90 -5.25
CA VAL A 503 -25.08 14.62 -4.06
C VAL A 503 -23.97 15.41 -3.39
N TYR A 504 -22.78 14.82 -3.20
CA TYR A 504 -21.63 15.50 -2.61
C TYR A 504 -21.18 16.72 -3.43
N ILE A 505 -21.09 16.59 -4.74
CA ILE A 505 -20.72 17.71 -5.64
C ILE A 505 -21.75 18.83 -5.56
N LEU A 506 -23.05 18.50 -5.61
CA LEU A 506 -24.13 19.48 -5.49
C LEU A 506 -24.10 20.18 -4.12
N ALA A 507 -23.95 19.44 -3.03
CA ALA A 507 -23.81 19.99 -1.68
C ALA A 507 -22.55 20.86 -1.55
N SER A 508 -21.44 20.47 -2.18
CA SER A 508 -20.20 21.26 -2.20
C SER A 508 -20.37 22.62 -2.88
N PHE A 509 -21.16 22.69 -3.93
CA PHE A 509 -21.51 23.97 -4.57
C PHE A 509 -22.48 24.79 -3.71
N LEU A 510 -23.48 24.16 -3.12
CA LEU A 510 -24.43 24.82 -2.25
C LEU A 510 -23.76 25.49 -1.04
N PHE A 511 -22.84 24.77 -0.37
CA PHE A 511 -22.06 25.30 0.76
C PHE A 511 -20.86 26.14 0.32
N ARG A 512 -20.64 26.34 -0.98
CA ARG A 512 -19.48 27.07 -1.52
C ARG A 512 -18.14 26.51 -0.99
N ALA A 513 -18.06 25.20 -0.82
CA ALA A 513 -16.81 24.52 -0.46
C ALA A 513 -15.80 24.64 -1.64
N TYR A 514 -16.29 24.44 -2.87
CA TYR A 514 -15.54 24.70 -4.10
C TYR A 514 -16.44 25.40 -5.13
N THR A 515 -15.84 26.29 -5.93
CA THR A 515 -16.49 26.89 -7.10
C THR A 515 -16.09 26.12 -8.36
N ILE A 516 -16.93 26.19 -9.40
CA ILE A 516 -16.63 25.56 -10.71
C ILE A 516 -15.30 26.09 -11.28
N GLY A 517 -15.01 27.38 -11.05
CA GLY A 517 -13.75 28.00 -11.46
C GLY A 517 -12.52 27.41 -10.75
N GLU A 518 -12.61 27.17 -9.43
CA GLU A 518 -11.54 26.55 -8.66
C GLU A 518 -11.30 25.10 -9.06
N LEU A 519 -12.37 24.32 -9.30
CA LEU A 519 -12.26 22.95 -9.80
C LEU A 519 -11.62 22.93 -11.20
N LYS A 520 -12.08 23.76 -12.11
CA LYS A 520 -11.46 23.90 -13.45
C LYS A 520 -9.98 24.33 -13.35
N ALA A 521 -9.64 25.23 -12.43
CA ALA A 521 -8.27 25.67 -12.21
C ALA A 521 -7.37 24.55 -11.61
N ALA A 522 -7.92 23.71 -10.72
CA ALA A 522 -7.21 22.57 -10.16
C ALA A 522 -6.89 21.50 -11.21
N PHE A 523 -7.76 21.31 -12.22
CA PHE A 523 -7.55 20.37 -13.32
C PHE A 523 -6.86 21.00 -14.55
N ARG A 524 -6.80 22.34 -14.67
CA ARG A 524 -6.03 23.01 -15.72
C ARG A 524 -4.54 23.01 -15.34
N ARG A 525 -3.73 22.24 -16.07
CA ARG A 525 -2.27 22.36 -16.02
C ARG A 525 -1.89 23.79 -16.42
N LYS A 526 -1.30 24.57 -15.51
CA LYS A 526 -0.54 25.74 -15.94
C LYS A 526 0.67 25.23 -16.73
N PRO A 527 0.93 25.73 -17.96
CA PRO A 527 2.20 25.50 -18.63
C PRO A 527 3.32 26.00 -17.72
N ALA A 528 4.43 25.26 -17.67
CA ALA A 528 5.61 25.71 -16.97
C ALA A 528 5.99 27.10 -17.49
N PRO A 529 6.34 28.07 -16.63
CA PRO A 529 6.85 29.34 -17.08
C PRO A 529 8.06 29.10 -17.98
N THR A 530 8.02 29.60 -19.19
CA THR A 530 9.15 29.61 -20.12
C THR A 530 10.35 30.25 -19.38
N PRO A 531 11.53 29.63 -19.38
CA PRO A 531 12.72 30.28 -18.81
C PRO A 531 12.88 31.63 -19.51
N ALA A 532 13.00 32.70 -18.72
CA ALA A 532 13.37 33.98 -19.24
C ALA A 532 14.70 33.82 -20.01
N THR A 533 14.69 34.15 -21.28
CA THR A 533 15.90 34.28 -22.08
C THR A 533 16.78 35.31 -21.38
N PRO A 534 18.06 35.00 -21.11
CA PRO A 534 18.97 36.02 -20.61
C PRO A 534 19.05 37.10 -21.69
N GLU A 535 18.68 38.32 -21.32
CA GLU A 535 18.96 39.49 -22.11
C GLU A 535 20.47 39.57 -22.31
N SER A 536 20.86 39.57 -23.59
CA SER A 536 22.23 39.65 -24.08
C SER A 536 22.88 41.00 -23.79
#